data_61d3d0fc6e3822ce27a7804c6c535113
#
_entry.id   61d3d0fc6e3822ce27a7804c6c535113
#
_cell.length_a   1.000
_cell.length_b   1.000
_cell.length_c   1.000
_cell.angle_alpha   90.00
_cell.angle_beta   90.00
_cell.angle_gamma   90.00
#
_symmetry.space_group_name_H-M   'P 1'
#
loop_
_entity.id
_entity.type
_entity.pdbx_description
1 polymer ?
#
loop_
_entity_poly.entity_id
_entity_poly.type
_entity_poly.pdbx_seq_one_letter_code
_entity_poly.pdbx_strand_id
1 'polypeptide(L)'
;MRRIAWKRILACTLISALALGTCGCSLWKQRVLGEGTQTIYRQETEQTAISYAWWGNDARHQYTLTGIRVFEDKNPDIRVNHTYGVWDGYETRNQVFMRSHTNADVMQINYSWLHTYSPDGTGYYDLNQLTDVLDLSRYTEADLALGTVNGHLNAIPIAYNMSVFFYNKDVYDRYGLDIPKTWDDLFQAAEQMSKDGIYPLGMVKKHLFLSLIAHFEQTTGRVLFTADGSYCGTAEDWAEILNFYKQLLEKKVIPRVEDFSATDFENGTTAGACFWASDASRYCAELSKSGANVVIGNNIMEPGALRSGWYTKPATLYAISATTQHPKEAARFLNFLLNDADMARLQGTEKGVPISERALDALKSSRQVDSLEYAAAQEIREMQDENAIMIPQLESSTVMDAFKDMADKYLYGKESLEACAAEINAQLQGNA
;
A
#
# COMPACT_ATOMS: atom_id res chain seq x y z
N MET A 1 -54.64 16.75 -46.54
CA MET A 1 -54.78 17.72 -45.46
C MET A 1 -55.43 17.18 -44.17
N ARG A 2 -55.36 15.88 -43.83
CA ARG A 2 -55.96 15.32 -42.60
C ARG A 2 -54.93 14.76 -41.57
N ARG A 3 -53.61 14.87 -41.80
CA ARG A 3 -52.59 14.35 -40.89
C ARG A 3 -51.94 15.40 -39.95
N ILE A 4 -52.21 16.67 -40.09
CA ILE A 4 -51.59 17.74 -39.29
C ILE A 4 -52.45 18.13 -38.06
N ALA A 5 -53.75 17.89 -38.09
CA ALA A 5 -54.66 18.19 -36.99
C ALA A 5 -54.51 17.30 -35.74
N TRP A 6 -54.11 16.04 -35.92
CA TRP A 6 -53.98 15.08 -34.81
C TRP A 6 -52.72 15.27 -33.96
N LYS A 7 -51.64 15.75 -34.55
CA LYS A 7 -50.41 16.03 -33.80
C LYS A 7 -50.49 17.24 -32.86
N ARG A 8 -51.38 18.19 -33.14
CA ARG A 8 -51.56 19.35 -32.26
C ARG A 8 -52.51 19.07 -31.09
N ILE A 9 -53.43 18.15 -31.22
CA ILE A 9 -54.37 17.75 -30.16
C ILE A 9 -53.64 16.87 -29.11
N LEU A 10 -52.71 16.00 -29.54
CA LEU A 10 -51.89 15.17 -28.59
C LEU A 10 -50.88 16.04 -27.78
N ALA A 11 -50.34 17.11 -28.35
CA ALA A 11 -49.41 17.99 -27.66
C ALA A 11 -50.08 18.82 -26.54
N CYS A 12 -51.31 19.26 -26.76
CA CYS A 12 -52.06 20.01 -25.75
C CYS A 12 -52.57 19.17 -24.59
N THR A 13 -52.91 17.88 -24.84
CA THR A 13 -53.36 16.95 -23.80
C THR A 13 -52.20 16.44 -22.92
N LEU A 14 -50.99 16.30 -23.44
CA LEU A 14 -49.81 15.96 -22.64
C LEU A 14 -49.34 17.10 -21.71
N ILE A 15 -49.41 18.34 -22.13
CA ILE A 15 -49.04 19.50 -21.31
C ILE A 15 -50.05 19.70 -20.16
N SER A 16 -51.34 19.44 -20.38
CA SER A 16 -52.36 19.55 -19.34
C SER A 16 -52.26 18.40 -18.30
N ALA A 17 -51.78 17.22 -18.68
CA ALA A 17 -51.58 16.11 -17.75
C ALA A 17 -50.34 16.31 -16.86
N LEU A 18 -49.26 16.98 -17.33
CA LEU A 18 -48.09 17.30 -16.49
C LEU A 18 -48.39 18.43 -15.47
N ALA A 19 -49.23 19.38 -15.79
CA ALA A 19 -49.61 20.45 -14.88
C ALA A 19 -50.54 20.01 -13.75
N LEU A 20 -51.33 18.95 -13.93
CA LEU A 20 -52.20 18.39 -12.91
C LEU A 20 -51.47 17.38 -11.99
N GLY A 21 -50.34 16.80 -12.45
CA GLY A 21 -49.53 15.87 -11.68
C GLY A 21 -48.72 16.51 -10.55
N THR A 22 -48.35 17.76 -10.71
CA THR A 22 -47.56 18.51 -9.71
C THR A 22 -48.38 19.14 -8.58
N CYS A 23 -49.67 19.46 -8.83
CA CYS A 23 -50.58 19.94 -7.78
C CYS A 23 -51.25 18.83 -6.96
N GLY A 24 -51.34 17.60 -7.50
CA GLY A 24 -51.97 16.46 -6.81
C GLY A 24 -51.14 15.92 -5.66
N CYS A 25 -49.81 15.95 -5.75
CA CYS A 25 -48.93 15.42 -4.71
C CYS A 25 -48.89 16.30 -3.44
N SER A 26 -49.10 17.60 -3.55
CA SER A 26 -49.10 18.46 -2.34
C SER A 26 -50.41 18.35 -1.55
N LEU A 27 -51.55 18.15 -2.21
CA LEU A 27 -52.84 17.99 -1.55
C LEU A 27 -53.06 16.59 -0.95
N TRP A 28 -52.37 15.55 -1.48
CA TRP A 28 -52.48 14.19 -0.93
C TRP A 28 -51.61 14.05 0.32
N LYS A 29 -50.46 14.73 0.38
CA LYS A 29 -49.60 14.75 1.61
C LYS A 29 -50.30 15.45 2.80
N GLN A 30 -51.17 16.43 2.55
CA GLN A 30 -51.88 17.11 3.63
C GLN A 30 -53.04 16.31 4.23
N ARG A 31 -53.58 15.30 3.51
CA ARG A 31 -54.72 14.47 3.98
C ARG A 31 -54.32 13.21 4.75
N VAL A 32 -53.05 12.80 4.70
CA VAL A 32 -52.55 11.54 5.32
C VAL A 32 -51.86 11.80 6.66
N LEU A 33 -51.47 13.05 6.94
CA LEU A 33 -50.87 13.42 8.22
C LEU A 33 -51.94 14.09 9.09
N GLY A 34 -52.42 13.36 10.12
CA GLY A 34 -53.36 13.88 11.13
C GLY A 34 -52.78 15.11 11.85
N GLU A 35 -53.68 15.97 12.31
CA GLU A 35 -53.32 17.12 13.13
C GLU A 35 -52.49 16.68 14.36
N GLY A 36 -51.21 17.07 14.38
CA GLY A 36 -50.30 16.76 15.50
C GLY A 36 -48.93 16.22 15.11
N THR A 37 -48.66 15.91 13.83
CA THR A 37 -47.34 15.48 13.41
C THR A 37 -46.48 16.70 13.11
N GLN A 38 -45.53 17.05 14.00
CA GLN A 38 -44.47 17.98 13.66
C GLN A 38 -43.64 17.37 12.54
N THR A 39 -43.79 17.88 11.33
CA THR A 39 -42.87 17.57 10.24
C THR A 39 -41.54 18.23 10.58
N ILE A 40 -40.60 17.44 11.08
CA ILE A 40 -39.21 17.90 11.19
C ILE A 40 -38.76 18.10 9.74
N TYR A 41 -38.78 19.32 9.26
CA TYR A 41 -38.05 19.71 8.06
C TYR A 41 -36.57 19.51 8.39
N ARG A 42 -36.00 18.38 8.00
CA ARG A 42 -34.55 18.29 7.84
C ARG A 42 -34.23 19.36 6.82
N GLN A 43 -33.64 20.47 7.27
CA GLN A 43 -33.04 21.42 6.33
C GLN A 43 -32.11 20.57 5.45
N GLU A 44 -32.37 20.51 4.16
CA GLU A 44 -31.39 20.01 3.20
C GLU A 44 -30.23 20.99 3.29
N THR A 45 -29.28 20.72 4.17
CA THR A 45 -28.01 21.42 4.18
C THR A 45 -27.37 21.07 2.83
N GLU A 46 -27.03 22.10 2.08
CA GLU A 46 -26.31 21.96 0.82
C GLU A 46 -25.03 21.16 1.14
N GLN A 47 -24.97 19.89 0.67
CA GLN A 47 -23.85 19.01 0.96
C GLN A 47 -22.66 19.39 0.09
N THR A 48 -21.51 19.61 0.70
CA THR A 48 -20.25 19.72 -0.05
C THR A 48 -19.83 18.31 -0.50
N ALA A 49 -19.63 18.14 -1.80
CA ALA A 49 -19.16 16.87 -2.34
C ALA A 49 -17.64 16.89 -2.49
N ILE A 50 -16.97 15.94 -1.86
CA ILE A 50 -15.55 15.64 -2.05
C ILE A 50 -15.39 14.28 -2.69
N SER A 51 -14.23 14.01 -3.27
CA SER A 51 -13.90 12.74 -3.91
C SER A 51 -12.76 12.02 -3.18
N TYR A 52 -12.81 10.67 -3.13
CA TYR A 52 -11.78 9.84 -2.54
C TYR A 52 -11.37 8.69 -3.46
N ALA A 53 -10.06 8.47 -3.62
CA ALA A 53 -9.52 7.39 -4.44
C ALA A 53 -8.54 6.51 -3.67
N TRP A 54 -8.69 5.16 -3.80
CA TRP A 54 -7.79 4.18 -3.17
C TRP A 54 -7.67 2.89 -3.97
N TRP A 55 -6.65 2.09 -3.64
CA TRP A 55 -6.52 0.71 -4.12
C TRP A 55 -6.53 -0.29 -2.95
N GLY A 56 -6.89 -1.52 -3.25
CA GLY A 56 -6.87 -2.60 -2.26
C GLY A 56 -7.46 -3.89 -2.79
N ASN A 57 -7.61 -4.87 -1.89
CA ASN A 57 -8.39 -6.08 -2.06
C ASN A 57 -9.86 -5.84 -1.65
N ASP A 58 -10.69 -6.87 -1.77
CA ASP A 58 -12.11 -6.79 -1.42
C ASP A 58 -12.34 -6.40 0.04
N ALA A 59 -11.55 -6.91 0.98
CA ALA A 59 -11.65 -6.56 2.40
C ALA A 59 -11.40 -5.04 2.60
N ARG A 60 -10.35 -4.52 1.97
CA ARG A 60 -10.02 -3.08 1.99
C ARG A 60 -11.11 -2.22 1.37
N HIS A 61 -11.77 -2.70 0.31
CA HIS A 61 -12.91 -2.00 -0.29
C HIS A 61 -14.10 -1.96 0.66
N GLN A 62 -14.47 -3.09 1.26
CA GLN A 62 -15.64 -3.20 2.12
C GLN A 62 -15.56 -2.33 3.38
N TYR A 63 -14.44 -2.38 4.12
CA TYR A 63 -14.32 -1.57 5.31
C TYR A 63 -14.23 -0.07 4.98
N THR A 64 -13.58 0.30 3.85
CA THR A 64 -13.50 1.71 3.42
C THR A 64 -14.87 2.25 3.06
N LEU A 65 -15.69 1.51 2.31
CA LEU A 65 -17.07 1.89 1.98
C LEU A 65 -17.94 2.02 3.24
N THR A 66 -17.73 1.14 4.22
CA THR A 66 -18.42 1.24 5.52
C THR A 66 -17.96 2.49 6.28
N GLY A 67 -16.65 2.75 6.30
CA GLY A 67 -16.07 3.95 6.92
C GLY A 67 -16.59 5.25 6.30
N ILE A 68 -16.74 5.31 4.99
CA ILE A 68 -17.34 6.48 4.29
C ILE A 68 -18.75 6.73 4.83
N ARG A 69 -19.59 5.70 4.98
CA ARG A 69 -20.95 5.87 5.52
C ARG A 69 -20.93 6.38 6.97
N VAL A 70 -20.04 5.83 7.80
CA VAL A 70 -19.86 6.30 9.19
C VAL A 70 -19.42 7.76 9.22
N PHE A 71 -18.52 8.16 8.31
CA PHE A 71 -18.11 9.55 8.18
C PHE A 71 -19.26 10.46 7.76
N GLU A 72 -20.04 10.11 6.74
CA GLU A 72 -21.19 10.88 6.25
C GLU A 72 -22.27 11.01 7.33
N ASP A 73 -22.51 9.96 8.13
CA ASP A 73 -23.44 10.01 9.27
C ASP A 73 -22.97 11.01 10.36
N LYS A 74 -21.66 11.07 10.62
CA LYS A 74 -21.06 12.03 11.57
C LYS A 74 -20.93 13.44 10.99
N ASN A 75 -20.93 13.59 9.65
CA ASN A 75 -20.74 14.85 8.92
C ASN A 75 -21.79 15.00 7.80
N PRO A 76 -23.06 15.27 8.17
CA PRO A 76 -24.17 15.28 7.22
C PRO A 76 -24.09 16.40 6.18
N ASP A 77 -23.17 17.34 6.35
CA ASP A 77 -22.83 18.44 5.44
C ASP A 77 -21.84 18.04 4.34
N ILE A 78 -21.24 16.83 4.43
CA ILE A 78 -20.25 16.34 3.45
C ILE A 78 -20.72 15.05 2.80
N ARG A 79 -20.56 14.95 1.48
CA ARG A 79 -20.75 13.74 0.68
C ARG A 79 -19.41 13.29 0.12
N VAL A 80 -19.10 11.98 0.21
CA VAL A 80 -17.85 11.42 -0.33
C VAL A 80 -18.13 10.56 -1.57
N ASN A 81 -17.83 11.09 -2.74
CA ASN A 81 -17.79 10.33 -3.98
C ASN A 81 -16.50 9.50 -4.01
N HIS A 82 -16.56 8.27 -4.52
CA HIS A 82 -15.41 7.40 -4.41
C HIS A 82 -15.08 6.65 -5.69
N THR A 83 -13.78 6.38 -5.88
CA THR A 83 -13.23 5.53 -6.95
C THR A 83 -12.17 4.62 -6.37
N TYR A 84 -12.24 3.33 -6.67
CA TYR A 84 -11.26 2.36 -6.19
C TYR A 84 -10.95 1.27 -7.23
N GLY A 85 -9.92 0.48 -6.97
CA GLY A 85 -9.55 -0.66 -7.79
C GLY A 85 -8.49 -1.53 -7.14
N VAL A 86 -8.13 -2.62 -7.81
CA VAL A 86 -6.97 -3.44 -7.45
C VAL A 86 -5.69 -2.71 -7.83
N TRP A 87 -4.56 -3.15 -7.28
CA TRP A 87 -3.26 -2.52 -7.56
C TRP A 87 -2.87 -2.59 -9.04
N ASP A 88 -3.15 -3.70 -9.70
CA ASP A 88 -2.84 -3.90 -11.11
C ASP A 88 -3.52 -2.83 -11.98
N GLY A 89 -2.72 -2.10 -12.74
CA GLY A 89 -3.14 -0.97 -13.57
C GLY A 89 -3.55 0.30 -12.81
N TYR A 90 -3.58 0.28 -11.44
CA TYR A 90 -3.95 1.47 -10.67
C TYR A 90 -2.93 2.59 -10.81
N GLU A 91 -1.64 2.26 -10.76
CA GLU A 91 -0.55 3.22 -10.90
C GLU A 91 -0.62 3.96 -12.24
N THR A 92 -0.75 3.23 -13.35
CA THR A 92 -0.87 3.82 -14.68
C THR A 92 -2.07 4.76 -14.79
N ARG A 93 -3.22 4.35 -14.22
CA ARG A 93 -4.42 5.19 -14.18
C ARG A 93 -4.22 6.44 -13.32
N ASN A 94 -3.56 6.31 -12.16
CA ASN A 94 -3.26 7.43 -11.28
C ASN A 94 -2.33 8.45 -11.96
N GLN A 95 -1.34 8.00 -12.74
CA GLN A 95 -0.48 8.90 -13.52
C GLN A 95 -1.29 9.78 -14.47
N VAL A 96 -2.31 9.23 -15.12
CA VAL A 96 -3.17 10.01 -16.02
C VAL A 96 -3.94 11.08 -15.24
N PHE A 97 -4.53 10.72 -14.09
CA PHE A 97 -5.29 11.65 -13.25
C PHE A 97 -4.41 12.77 -12.69
N MET A 98 -3.20 12.44 -12.20
CA MET A 98 -2.25 13.44 -11.69
C MET A 98 -1.81 14.42 -12.77
N ARG A 99 -1.47 13.93 -13.96
CA ARG A 99 -1.05 14.77 -15.10
C ARG A 99 -2.17 15.66 -15.66
N SER A 100 -3.42 15.21 -15.59
CA SER A 100 -4.58 15.95 -16.06
C SER A 100 -5.22 16.84 -14.99
N HIS A 101 -4.70 16.83 -13.75
CA HIS A 101 -5.28 17.54 -12.60
C HIS A 101 -6.75 17.15 -12.35
N THR A 102 -7.09 15.88 -12.58
CA THR A 102 -8.44 15.32 -12.33
C THR A 102 -8.43 14.26 -11.25
N ASN A 103 -7.38 14.22 -10.44
CA ASN A 103 -7.23 13.35 -9.29
C ASN A 103 -8.24 13.70 -8.19
N ALA A 104 -8.58 12.73 -7.35
CA ALA A 104 -9.53 12.90 -6.26
C ALA A 104 -9.03 13.90 -5.20
N ASP A 105 -9.98 14.53 -4.46
CA ASP A 105 -9.66 15.48 -3.39
C ASP A 105 -8.82 14.82 -2.29
N VAL A 106 -9.17 13.61 -1.88
CA VAL A 106 -8.38 12.77 -0.96
C VAL A 106 -7.91 11.52 -1.68
N MET A 107 -6.66 11.15 -1.49
CA MET A 107 -6.07 10.01 -2.18
C MET A 107 -5.26 9.14 -1.22
N GLN A 108 -5.35 7.82 -1.40
CA GLN A 108 -4.31 6.92 -0.96
C GLN A 108 -3.17 6.99 -1.99
N ILE A 109 -1.93 7.16 -1.53
CA ILE A 109 -0.76 7.25 -2.40
C ILE A 109 0.33 6.27 -1.98
N ASN A 110 1.14 5.84 -2.96
CA ASN A 110 2.37 5.09 -2.70
C ASN A 110 3.47 6.06 -2.27
N TYR A 111 4.40 5.60 -1.45
CA TYR A 111 5.49 6.42 -0.95
C TYR A 111 6.35 7.01 -2.08
N SER A 112 6.65 6.23 -3.11
CA SER A 112 7.40 6.72 -4.27
C SER A 112 6.71 7.86 -5.03
N TRP A 113 5.39 7.97 -4.94
CA TRP A 113 4.62 9.00 -5.64
C TRP A 113 4.80 10.41 -5.05
N LEU A 114 5.23 10.52 -3.79
CA LEU A 114 5.59 11.82 -3.22
C LEU A 114 6.62 12.52 -4.09
N HIS A 115 7.73 11.85 -4.37
CA HIS A 115 8.81 12.44 -5.18
C HIS A 115 8.49 12.48 -6.68
N THR A 116 7.69 11.53 -7.17
CA THR A 116 7.28 11.50 -8.58
C THR A 116 6.35 12.67 -8.95
N TYR A 117 5.38 12.99 -8.08
CA TYR A 117 4.35 13.99 -8.39
C TYR A 117 4.49 15.29 -7.60
N SER A 118 5.37 15.33 -6.62
CA SER A 118 5.64 16.51 -5.80
C SER A 118 7.14 16.67 -5.49
N PRO A 119 8.01 16.69 -6.52
CA PRO A 119 9.46 16.76 -6.29
C PRO A 119 9.89 18.08 -5.60
N ASP A 120 9.10 19.12 -5.75
CA ASP A 120 9.30 20.45 -5.13
C ASP A 120 8.40 20.69 -3.90
N GLY A 121 7.57 19.75 -3.51
CA GLY A 121 6.60 19.88 -2.41
C GLY A 121 5.27 20.52 -2.78
N THR A 122 5.02 20.86 -4.06
CA THR A 122 3.79 21.58 -4.49
C THR A 122 2.75 20.70 -5.18
N GLY A 123 3.07 19.43 -5.46
CA GLY A 123 2.20 18.49 -6.18
C GLY A 123 1.00 18.00 -5.39
N TYR A 124 1.04 18.10 -4.06
CA TYR A 124 -0.07 17.85 -3.13
C TYR A 124 -0.32 19.06 -2.26
N TYR A 125 -1.48 19.12 -1.61
CA TYR A 125 -1.81 20.20 -0.68
C TYR A 125 -0.88 20.15 0.53
N ASP A 126 -0.41 21.31 1.00
CA ASP A 126 0.38 21.40 2.22
C ASP A 126 -0.51 21.29 3.46
N LEU A 127 -0.49 20.12 4.09
CA LEU A 127 -1.33 19.77 5.24
C LEU A 127 -1.00 20.61 6.49
N ASN A 128 0.16 21.26 6.56
CA ASN A 128 0.49 22.22 7.61
C ASN A 128 -0.52 23.38 7.67
N GLN A 129 -1.19 23.68 6.55
CA GLN A 129 -2.20 24.75 6.47
C GLN A 129 -3.60 24.33 6.98
N LEU A 130 -3.77 23.05 7.39
CA LEU A 130 -5.06 22.46 7.76
C LEU A 130 -5.10 21.94 9.20
N THR A 131 -4.15 22.38 10.04
CA THR A 131 -4.02 21.94 11.44
C THR A 131 -5.17 22.38 12.35
N ASP A 132 -6.04 23.29 11.89
CA ASP A 132 -7.29 23.64 12.55
C ASP A 132 -8.36 22.52 12.46
N VAL A 133 -8.24 21.61 11.50
CA VAL A 133 -9.18 20.49 11.29
C VAL A 133 -8.51 19.12 11.27
N LEU A 134 -7.21 19.04 11.03
CA LEU A 134 -6.41 17.82 10.96
C LEU A 134 -5.53 17.71 12.22
N ASP A 135 -5.80 16.72 13.07
CA ASP A 135 -5.06 16.46 14.30
C ASP A 135 -3.73 15.75 14.00
N LEU A 136 -2.64 16.51 13.95
CA LEU A 136 -1.29 16.03 13.76
C LEU A 136 -0.57 15.71 15.08
N SER A 137 -1.16 16.02 16.24
CA SER A 137 -0.54 15.81 17.57
C SER A 137 -0.34 14.34 17.93
N ARG A 138 -0.84 13.43 17.10
CA ARG A 138 -0.77 11.97 17.27
C ARG A 138 0.35 11.31 16.47
N TYR A 139 1.21 12.13 15.88
CA TYR A 139 2.35 11.73 15.07
C TYR A 139 3.61 12.38 15.60
N THR A 140 4.73 11.66 15.57
CA THR A 140 6.05 12.23 15.86
C THR A 140 6.54 13.08 14.69
N GLU A 141 7.55 13.93 14.93
CA GLU A 141 8.21 14.67 13.84
C GLU A 141 8.81 13.72 12.79
N ALA A 142 9.36 12.57 13.23
CA ALA A 142 9.91 11.55 12.34
C ALA A 142 8.83 10.92 11.45
N ASP A 143 7.63 10.66 11.99
CA ASP A 143 6.50 10.15 11.21
C ASP A 143 6.09 11.14 10.12
N LEU A 144 5.94 12.42 10.47
CA LEU A 144 5.52 13.46 9.53
C LEU A 144 6.60 13.77 8.49
N ALA A 145 7.89 13.64 8.86
CA ALA A 145 8.99 13.81 7.93
C ALA A 145 8.91 12.88 6.72
N LEU A 146 8.36 11.67 6.89
CA LEU A 146 8.14 10.72 5.79
C LEU A 146 7.16 11.21 4.72
N GLY A 147 6.25 12.11 5.06
CA GLY A 147 5.31 12.72 4.13
C GLY A 147 5.67 14.14 3.73
N THR A 148 6.82 14.64 4.18
CA THR A 148 7.27 16.03 3.97
C THR A 148 8.26 16.11 2.81
N VAL A 149 8.00 17.02 1.88
CA VAL A 149 8.90 17.31 0.75
C VAL A 149 9.18 18.82 0.74
N ASN A 150 10.45 19.20 0.81
CA ASN A 150 10.89 20.60 0.82
C ASN A 150 10.16 21.50 1.85
N GLY A 151 9.86 20.94 3.03
CA GLY A 151 9.19 21.65 4.12
C GLY A 151 7.65 21.67 4.03
N HIS A 152 7.05 21.13 2.95
CA HIS A 152 5.61 20.98 2.79
C HIS A 152 5.18 19.59 3.23
N LEU A 153 4.24 19.48 4.17
CA LEU A 153 3.65 18.20 4.56
C LEU A 153 2.62 17.78 3.52
N ASN A 154 3.05 17.01 2.54
CA ASN A 154 2.23 16.60 1.39
C ASN A 154 1.34 15.39 1.66
N ALA A 155 1.73 14.54 2.63
CA ALA A 155 0.96 13.35 2.97
C ALA A 155 1.23 12.89 4.40
N ILE A 156 0.35 12.04 4.94
CA ILE A 156 0.54 11.44 6.27
C ILE A 156 0.62 9.92 6.10
N PRO A 157 1.66 9.27 6.65
CA PRO A 157 1.81 7.83 6.63
C PRO A 157 0.72 7.16 7.49
N ILE A 158 0.15 6.07 6.98
CA ILE A 158 -0.90 5.31 7.67
C ILE A 158 -0.28 4.34 8.67
N ALA A 159 0.77 3.63 8.21
CA ALA A 159 1.47 2.60 8.96
C ALA A 159 2.90 2.47 8.44
N TYR A 160 3.78 1.84 9.21
CA TYR A 160 5.05 1.35 8.72
C TYR A 160 4.91 -0.01 8.07
N ASN A 161 5.82 -0.31 7.16
CA ASN A 161 5.94 -1.61 6.52
C ASN A 161 7.41 -1.94 6.24
N MET A 162 7.73 -3.23 6.21
CA MET A 162 9.03 -3.76 5.78
C MET A 162 8.85 -5.15 5.20
N SER A 163 9.88 -5.65 4.53
CA SER A 163 9.97 -7.08 4.18
C SER A 163 10.18 -7.89 5.45
N VAL A 164 9.34 -8.90 5.66
CA VAL A 164 9.39 -9.79 6.83
C VAL A 164 9.47 -11.23 6.34
N PHE A 165 10.25 -12.03 7.05
CA PHE A 165 10.42 -13.45 6.78
C PHE A 165 9.45 -14.25 7.64
N PHE A 166 8.66 -15.09 7.00
CA PHE A 166 7.75 -16.02 7.65
C PHE A 166 8.21 -17.44 7.36
N TYR A 167 8.25 -18.28 8.38
CA TYR A 167 8.71 -19.66 8.26
C TYR A 167 7.69 -20.62 8.84
N ASN A 168 7.47 -21.73 8.14
CA ASN A 168 6.78 -22.88 8.70
C ASN A 168 7.76 -23.66 9.58
N LYS A 169 7.72 -23.41 10.88
CA LYS A 169 8.63 -24.00 11.85
C LYS A 169 8.55 -25.53 11.86
N ASP A 170 7.37 -26.10 11.61
CA ASP A 170 7.20 -27.55 11.58
C ASP A 170 8.02 -28.20 10.45
N VAL A 171 8.22 -27.47 9.33
CA VAL A 171 9.08 -27.92 8.24
C VAL A 171 10.55 -27.85 8.66
N TYR A 172 11.02 -26.75 9.21
CA TYR A 172 12.40 -26.61 9.68
C TYR A 172 12.75 -27.66 10.76
N ASP A 173 11.85 -27.85 11.73
CA ASP A 173 12.02 -28.87 12.80
C ASP A 173 12.14 -30.29 12.24
N ARG A 174 11.42 -30.61 11.14
CA ARG A 174 11.53 -31.93 10.47
C ARG A 174 12.93 -32.23 9.95
N TYR A 175 13.66 -31.19 9.53
CA TYR A 175 15.05 -31.31 9.07
C TYR A 175 16.07 -31.07 10.20
N GLY A 176 15.62 -30.82 11.44
CA GLY A 176 16.51 -30.51 12.57
C GLY A 176 17.25 -29.17 12.39
N LEU A 177 16.63 -28.23 11.71
CA LEU A 177 17.18 -26.90 11.40
C LEU A 177 16.53 -25.82 12.26
N ASP A 178 17.33 -24.88 12.71
CA ASP A 178 16.83 -23.64 13.30
C ASP A 178 16.25 -22.72 12.22
N ILE A 179 15.43 -21.74 12.62
CA ILE A 179 14.97 -20.69 11.74
C ILE A 179 16.17 -19.85 11.28
N PRO A 180 16.36 -19.63 9.97
CA PRO A 180 17.52 -18.93 9.41
C PRO A 180 17.67 -17.50 9.95
N LYS A 181 18.91 -17.13 10.26
CA LYS A 181 19.31 -15.77 10.65
C LYS A 181 20.36 -15.20 9.72
N THR A 182 21.05 -16.06 8.99
CA THR A 182 22.12 -15.70 8.05
C THR A 182 21.84 -16.27 6.66
N TRP A 183 22.50 -15.72 5.65
CA TRP A 183 22.46 -16.26 4.29
C TRP A 183 23.02 -17.69 4.25
N ASP A 184 24.05 -17.97 5.06
CA ASP A 184 24.62 -19.32 5.18
C ASP A 184 23.62 -20.33 5.76
N ASP A 185 22.79 -19.93 6.72
CA ASP A 185 21.73 -20.80 7.24
C ASP A 185 20.74 -21.20 6.12
N LEU A 186 20.39 -20.27 5.23
CA LEU A 186 19.55 -20.57 4.07
C LEU A 186 20.22 -21.51 3.08
N PHE A 187 21.53 -21.34 2.83
CA PHE A 187 22.28 -22.27 1.99
C PHE A 187 22.34 -23.68 2.60
N GLN A 188 22.59 -23.79 3.91
CA GLN A 188 22.59 -25.08 4.62
C GLN A 188 21.19 -25.73 4.60
N ALA A 189 20.12 -24.94 4.78
CA ALA A 189 18.76 -25.44 4.66
C ALA A 189 18.47 -25.99 3.26
N ALA A 190 18.93 -25.27 2.22
CA ALA A 190 18.77 -25.70 0.83
C ALA A 190 19.47 -27.02 0.51
N GLU A 191 20.66 -27.27 1.07
CA GLU A 191 21.38 -28.53 0.89
C GLU A 191 20.61 -29.76 1.40
N GLN A 192 19.76 -29.57 2.41
CA GLN A 192 18.95 -30.64 2.98
C GLN A 192 17.57 -30.70 2.29
N MET A 193 16.84 -29.60 2.26
CA MET A 193 15.44 -29.54 1.83
C MET A 193 15.28 -29.78 0.32
N SER A 194 16.25 -29.37 -0.50
CA SER A 194 16.16 -29.52 -1.96
C SER A 194 16.16 -30.98 -2.43
N LYS A 195 16.59 -31.92 -1.60
CA LYS A 195 16.52 -33.38 -1.87
C LYS A 195 15.07 -33.87 -1.93
N ASP A 196 14.19 -33.21 -1.20
CA ASP A 196 12.76 -33.50 -1.15
C ASP A 196 11.94 -32.51 -2.02
N GLY A 197 12.62 -31.68 -2.83
CA GLY A 197 11.99 -30.71 -3.71
C GLY A 197 11.44 -29.47 -2.99
N ILE A 198 11.87 -29.23 -1.73
CA ILE A 198 11.44 -28.09 -0.93
C ILE A 198 12.52 -27.00 -1.00
N TYR A 199 12.08 -25.76 -1.15
CA TYR A 199 12.94 -24.58 -1.07
C TYR A 199 12.86 -23.96 0.33
N PRO A 200 13.99 -23.55 0.94
CA PRO A 200 13.97 -22.86 2.24
C PRO A 200 13.13 -21.57 2.25
N LEU A 201 13.12 -20.85 1.13
CA LEU A 201 12.50 -19.54 1.04
C LEU A 201 11.84 -19.33 -0.32
N GLY A 202 10.70 -18.64 -0.33
CA GLY A 202 10.03 -18.14 -1.51
C GLY A 202 9.80 -16.65 -1.42
N MET A 203 9.85 -15.94 -2.56
CA MET A 203 9.57 -14.51 -2.58
C MET A 203 9.20 -14.02 -3.97
N VAL A 204 8.33 -13.02 -4.05
CA VAL A 204 8.02 -12.32 -5.30
C VAL A 204 9.17 -11.38 -5.69
N LYS A 205 9.21 -10.98 -6.96
CA LYS A 205 10.33 -10.25 -7.58
C LYS A 205 10.78 -8.99 -6.81
N LYS A 206 9.82 -8.27 -6.20
CA LYS A 206 10.12 -7.08 -5.39
C LYS A 206 10.90 -7.43 -4.12
N HIS A 207 10.44 -8.42 -3.35
CA HIS A 207 11.12 -8.85 -2.12
C HIS A 207 12.45 -9.51 -2.40
N LEU A 208 12.56 -10.24 -3.51
CA LEU A 208 13.84 -10.72 -3.99
C LEU A 208 14.80 -9.55 -4.24
N PHE A 209 14.38 -8.55 -5.01
CA PHE A 209 15.21 -7.37 -5.29
C PHE A 209 15.70 -6.72 -4.01
N LEU A 210 14.79 -6.44 -3.05
CA LEU A 210 15.17 -5.84 -1.77
C LEU A 210 16.12 -6.73 -0.95
N SER A 211 15.96 -8.05 -1.03
CA SER A 211 16.85 -9.02 -0.37
C SER A 211 18.25 -9.02 -1.00
N LEU A 212 18.33 -8.89 -2.32
CA LEU A 212 19.62 -8.76 -3.02
C LEU A 212 20.33 -7.46 -2.66
N ILE A 213 19.59 -6.34 -2.58
CA ILE A 213 20.13 -5.06 -2.12
C ILE A 213 20.63 -5.17 -0.67
N ALA A 214 19.84 -5.82 0.21
CA ALA A 214 20.26 -6.03 1.59
C ALA A 214 21.59 -6.78 1.67
N HIS A 215 21.74 -7.90 0.97
CA HIS A 215 22.99 -8.66 0.93
C HIS A 215 24.16 -7.82 0.38
N PHE A 216 23.94 -7.09 -0.72
CA PHE A 216 24.95 -6.20 -1.30
C PHE A 216 25.42 -5.15 -0.30
N GLU A 217 24.50 -4.49 0.39
CA GLU A 217 24.83 -3.47 1.39
C GLU A 217 25.51 -4.06 2.63
N GLN A 218 25.11 -5.25 3.05
CA GLN A 218 25.72 -5.97 4.17
C GLN A 218 27.18 -6.33 3.89
N THR A 219 27.47 -6.82 2.70
CA THR A 219 28.81 -7.31 2.31
C THR A 219 29.76 -6.18 1.93
N THR A 220 29.26 -5.13 1.30
CA THR A 220 30.09 -4.06 0.75
C THR A 220 30.07 -2.76 1.56
N GLY A 221 29.05 -2.51 2.37
CA GLY A 221 28.78 -1.26 3.04
C GLY A 221 28.34 -0.12 2.10
N ARG A 222 28.26 -0.39 0.78
CA ARG A 222 27.87 0.58 -0.25
C ARG A 222 26.35 0.62 -0.42
N VAL A 223 25.85 1.69 -1.03
CA VAL A 223 24.44 1.88 -1.40
C VAL A 223 24.33 2.19 -2.87
N LEU A 224 23.18 1.91 -3.48
CA LEU A 224 22.90 2.30 -4.86
C LEU A 224 22.36 3.72 -4.99
N PHE A 225 21.76 4.25 -3.91
CA PHE A 225 21.22 5.60 -3.85
C PHE A 225 21.64 6.27 -2.56
N THR A 226 22.02 7.52 -2.64
CA THR A 226 22.26 8.38 -1.48
C THR A 226 20.96 8.78 -0.78
N ALA A 227 21.03 9.34 0.40
CA ALA A 227 19.84 9.71 1.19
C ALA A 227 18.94 10.76 0.49
N ASP A 228 19.50 11.57 -0.42
CA ASP A 228 18.74 12.53 -1.25
C ASP A 228 18.14 11.89 -2.51
N GLY A 229 18.31 10.58 -2.71
CA GLY A 229 17.78 9.83 -3.84
C GLY A 229 18.65 9.84 -5.10
N SER A 230 19.84 10.44 -5.04
CA SER A 230 20.78 10.44 -6.17
C SER A 230 21.36 9.05 -6.39
N TYR A 231 21.37 8.58 -7.64
CA TYR A 231 21.98 7.30 -7.98
C TYR A 231 23.51 7.37 -7.90
N CYS A 232 24.13 6.42 -7.21
CA CYS A 232 25.57 6.33 -7.00
C CYS A 232 26.14 4.92 -7.25
N GLY A 233 25.33 4.00 -7.78
CA GLY A 233 25.77 2.65 -8.12
C GLY A 233 26.68 2.58 -9.36
N THR A 234 27.37 1.45 -9.51
CA THR A 234 28.26 1.14 -10.62
C THR A 234 27.83 -0.16 -11.32
N ALA A 235 28.43 -0.45 -12.48
CA ALA A 235 28.21 -1.74 -13.17
C ALA A 235 28.73 -2.91 -12.33
N GLU A 236 29.82 -2.73 -11.60
CA GLU A 236 30.39 -3.74 -10.71
C GLU A 236 29.43 -4.08 -9.58
N ASP A 237 28.75 -3.08 -9.00
CA ASP A 237 27.74 -3.29 -7.95
C ASP A 237 26.58 -4.16 -8.48
N TRP A 238 26.11 -3.87 -9.67
CA TRP A 238 25.06 -4.68 -10.31
C TRP A 238 25.52 -6.08 -10.67
N ALA A 239 26.78 -6.26 -11.04
CA ALA A 239 27.35 -7.59 -11.28
C ALA A 239 27.38 -8.41 -9.96
N GLU A 240 27.75 -7.83 -8.83
CA GLU A 240 27.70 -8.48 -7.52
C GLU A 240 26.26 -8.89 -7.17
N ILE A 241 25.29 -7.99 -7.34
CA ILE A 241 23.86 -8.21 -7.07
C ILE A 241 23.30 -9.36 -7.95
N LEU A 242 23.54 -9.32 -9.26
CA LEU A 242 23.06 -10.35 -10.20
C LEU A 242 23.72 -11.70 -9.95
N ASN A 243 25.01 -11.72 -9.58
CA ASN A 243 25.72 -12.96 -9.26
C ASN A 243 25.16 -13.61 -7.98
N PHE A 244 24.87 -12.84 -6.95
CA PHE A 244 24.24 -13.38 -5.74
C PHE A 244 22.84 -13.95 -6.06
N TYR A 245 22.05 -13.29 -6.89
CA TYR A 245 20.76 -13.84 -7.34
C TYR A 245 20.93 -15.22 -8.00
N LYS A 246 21.92 -15.33 -8.90
CA LYS A 246 22.23 -16.61 -9.55
C LYS A 246 22.61 -17.69 -8.55
N GLN A 247 23.41 -17.36 -7.52
CA GLN A 247 23.79 -18.30 -6.45
C GLN A 247 22.57 -18.80 -5.67
N LEU A 248 21.61 -17.92 -5.32
CA LEU A 248 20.38 -18.33 -4.64
C LEU A 248 19.58 -19.37 -5.43
N LEU A 249 19.52 -19.21 -6.76
CA LEU A 249 18.85 -20.14 -7.67
C LEU A 249 19.62 -21.47 -7.83
N GLU A 250 20.93 -21.40 -8.11
CA GLU A 250 21.77 -22.58 -8.34
C GLU A 250 21.88 -23.46 -7.10
N LYS A 251 21.93 -22.83 -5.91
CA LYS A 251 21.92 -23.51 -4.62
C LYS A 251 20.54 -23.93 -4.14
N LYS A 252 19.49 -23.62 -4.92
CA LYS A 252 18.08 -23.94 -4.61
C LYS A 252 17.59 -23.36 -3.28
N VAL A 253 18.09 -22.19 -2.90
CA VAL A 253 17.57 -21.43 -1.75
C VAL A 253 16.16 -20.93 -2.04
N ILE A 254 15.94 -20.47 -3.27
CA ILE A 254 14.65 -20.00 -3.75
C ILE A 254 14.27 -20.71 -5.05
N PRO A 255 12.96 -20.87 -5.36
CA PRO A 255 12.50 -21.21 -6.70
C PRO A 255 12.76 -20.05 -7.66
N ARG A 256 12.56 -20.27 -8.96
CA ARG A 256 12.47 -19.15 -9.91
C ARG A 256 11.30 -18.25 -9.51
N VAL A 257 11.51 -16.95 -9.62
CA VAL A 257 10.51 -15.97 -9.16
C VAL A 257 9.20 -16.04 -9.94
N GLU A 258 9.27 -16.45 -11.20
CA GLU A 258 8.12 -16.68 -12.06
C GLU A 258 7.30 -17.90 -11.60
N ASP A 259 7.94 -18.85 -10.95
CA ASP A 259 7.34 -20.11 -10.48
C ASP A 259 6.84 -20.01 -9.04
N PHE A 260 7.12 -18.91 -8.32
CA PHE A 260 6.67 -18.71 -6.94
C PHE A 260 5.32 -18.03 -6.86
N SER A 261 4.44 -18.60 -6.06
CA SER A 261 3.16 -18.02 -5.65
C SER A 261 2.95 -18.19 -4.14
N ALA A 262 1.98 -17.48 -3.58
CA ALA A 262 1.61 -17.64 -2.16
C ALA A 262 1.24 -19.08 -1.81
N THR A 263 0.63 -19.82 -2.73
CA THR A 263 0.26 -21.23 -2.54
C THR A 263 1.46 -22.16 -2.35
N ASP A 264 2.66 -21.77 -2.80
CA ASP A 264 3.87 -22.59 -2.60
C ASP A 264 4.30 -22.60 -1.13
N PHE A 265 4.08 -21.52 -0.41
CA PHE A 265 4.27 -21.49 1.04
C PHE A 265 3.16 -22.26 1.75
N GLU A 266 1.91 -22.11 1.33
CA GLU A 266 0.75 -22.79 1.92
C GLU A 266 0.82 -24.31 1.76
N ASN A 267 1.27 -24.81 0.60
CA ASN A 267 1.34 -26.26 0.31
C ASN A 267 2.70 -26.90 0.70
N GLY A 268 3.66 -26.09 1.20
CA GLY A 268 4.96 -26.55 1.67
C GLY A 268 6.01 -26.78 0.58
N THR A 269 5.81 -26.31 -0.64
CA THR A 269 6.85 -26.28 -1.68
C THR A 269 7.98 -25.32 -1.27
N THR A 270 7.65 -24.25 -0.53
CA THR A 270 8.64 -23.43 0.17
C THR A 270 8.41 -23.53 1.68
N ALA A 271 9.47 -23.66 2.45
CA ALA A 271 9.44 -23.75 3.92
C ALA A 271 9.33 -22.36 4.58
N GLY A 272 9.61 -21.32 3.84
CA GLY A 272 9.50 -19.93 4.24
C GLY A 272 9.05 -19.04 3.09
N ALA A 273 8.64 -17.81 3.41
CA ALA A 273 8.31 -16.80 2.44
C ALA A 273 8.68 -15.40 2.96
N CYS A 274 9.08 -14.50 2.03
CA CYS A 274 9.35 -13.12 2.34
C CYS A 274 8.34 -12.22 1.62
N PHE A 275 7.61 -11.41 2.38
CA PHE A 275 6.63 -10.46 1.86
C PHE A 275 6.43 -9.30 2.84
N TRP A 276 5.58 -8.33 2.46
CA TRP A 276 5.28 -7.19 3.33
C TRP A 276 4.59 -7.64 4.61
N ALA A 277 4.98 -7.06 5.75
CA ALA A 277 4.33 -7.29 7.03
C ALA A 277 2.81 -7.10 6.97
N SER A 278 2.33 -6.12 6.20
CA SER A 278 0.90 -5.86 5.99
C SER A 278 0.16 -6.93 5.17
N ASP A 279 0.87 -7.89 4.60
CA ASP A 279 0.29 -8.97 3.81
C ASP A 279 0.31 -10.32 4.56
N ALA A 280 0.73 -10.33 5.84
CA ALA A 280 0.89 -11.55 6.63
C ALA A 280 -0.37 -12.42 6.68
N SER A 281 -1.53 -11.83 6.98
CA SER A 281 -2.81 -12.57 6.99
C SER A 281 -3.13 -13.20 5.64
N ARG A 282 -2.82 -12.50 4.54
CA ARG A 282 -3.10 -12.99 3.20
C ARG A 282 -2.28 -14.23 2.85
N TYR A 283 -0.98 -14.24 3.18
CA TYR A 283 -0.05 -15.30 2.79
C TYR A 283 0.06 -16.43 3.80
N CYS A 284 -0.37 -16.22 5.05
CA CYS A 284 -0.31 -17.21 6.11
C CYS A 284 -1.67 -17.78 6.52
N ALA A 285 -2.77 -17.32 5.91
CA ALA A 285 -4.14 -17.66 6.33
C ALA A 285 -4.40 -19.17 6.32
N GLU A 286 -4.04 -19.87 5.25
CA GLU A 286 -4.31 -21.30 5.11
C GLU A 286 -3.41 -22.13 6.02
N LEU A 287 -2.13 -21.76 6.19
CA LEU A 287 -1.23 -22.39 7.15
C LEU A 287 -1.73 -22.23 8.58
N SER A 288 -2.18 -21.04 8.96
CA SER A 288 -2.74 -20.78 10.29
C SER A 288 -4.01 -21.61 10.53
N LYS A 289 -4.89 -21.74 9.54
CA LYS A 289 -6.11 -22.58 9.62
C LYS A 289 -5.79 -24.06 9.74
N SER A 290 -4.74 -24.53 9.09
CA SER A 290 -4.29 -25.94 9.18
C SER A 290 -3.61 -26.27 10.51
N GLY A 291 -3.35 -25.27 11.36
CA GLY A 291 -2.65 -25.41 12.62
C GLY A 291 -1.14 -25.51 12.50
N ALA A 292 -0.58 -25.14 11.34
CA ALA A 292 0.87 -25.06 11.15
C ALA A 292 1.49 -23.97 12.03
N ASN A 293 2.66 -24.25 12.56
CA ASN A 293 3.41 -23.31 13.40
C ASN A 293 4.18 -22.31 12.53
N VAL A 294 3.49 -21.24 12.12
CA VAL A 294 4.11 -20.15 11.38
C VAL A 294 4.77 -19.17 12.36
N VAL A 295 6.04 -18.92 12.17
CA VAL A 295 6.84 -17.99 12.97
C VAL A 295 7.38 -16.85 12.10
N ILE A 296 7.59 -15.69 12.73
CA ILE A 296 8.30 -14.57 12.13
C ILE A 296 9.79 -14.80 12.38
N GLY A 297 10.61 -14.72 11.33
CA GLY A 297 12.06 -14.75 11.42
C GLY A 297 12.66 -13.35 11.45
N ASN A 298 13.84 -13.25 12.02
CA ASN A 298 14.61 -12.02 12.00
C ASN A 298 15.04 -11.67 10.56
N ASN A 299 15.47 -10.43 10.37
CA ASN A 299 16.17 -10.05 9.14
C ASN A 299 17.39 -10.98 8.92
N ILE A 300 17.53 -11.47 7.69
CA ILE A 300 18.69 -12.26 7.30
C ILE A 300 19.91 -11.36 7.23
N MET A 301 20.96 -11.70 7.95
CA MET A 301 22.16 -10.88 8.09
C MET A 301 23.40 -11.63 7.62
N GLU A 302 24.32 -10.91 7.01
CA GLU A 302 25.68 -11.42 6.78
C GLU A 302 26.49 -11.30 8.10
N PRO A 303 27.22 -12.34 8.55
CA PRO A 303 28.09 -12.22 9.70
C PRO A 303 29.15 -11.10 9.49
N GLY A 304 29.19 -10.14 10.41
CA GLY A 304 30.06 -9.00 10.28
C GLY A 304 29.57 -7.91 9.31
N ALA A 305 28.29 -7.90 9.00
CA ALA A 305 27.66 -6.92 8.12
C ALA A 305 28.06 -5.50 8.46
N LEU A 306 28.40 -4.71 7.42
CA LEU A 306 28.81 -3.32 7.56
C LEU A 306 27.64 -2.37 7.79
N ARG A 307 26.42 -2.82 7.43
CA ARG A 307 25.15 -2.15 7.65
C ARG A 307 24.01 -3.17 7.57
N SER A 308 22.81 -2.82 8.04
CA SER A 308 21.65 -3.73 7.98
C SER A 308 21.27 -4.09 6.53
N GLY A 309 21.24 -3.12 5.63
CA GLY A 309 20.75 -3.31 4.27
C GLY A 309 19.23 -3.51 4.17
N TRP A 310 18.54 -3.68 5.30
CA TRP A 310 17.09 -3.76 5.35
C TRP A 310 16.48 -2.38 5.56
N TYR A 311 15.28 -2.22 5.04
CA TYR A 311 14.59 -0.93 4.99
C TYR A 311 13.19 -1.01 5.57
N THR A 312 12.85 0.00 6.34
CA THR A 312 11.48 0.30 6.78
C THR A 312 10.94 1.45 5.93
N LYS A 313 9.67 1.41 5.59
CA LYS A 313 9.02 2.47 4.82
C LYS A 313 7.59 2.72 5.30
N PRO A 314 6.96 3.85 4.94
CA PRO A 314 5.53 3.99 5.04
C PRO A 314 4.82 2.91 4.20
N ALA A 315 3.83 2.23 4.78
CA ALA A 315 3.06 1.20 4.06
C ALA A 315 2.30 1.83 2.89
N THR A 316 1.55 2.87 3.19
CA THR A 316 0.90 3.80 2.27
C THR A 316 0.70 5.13 2.99
N LEU A 317 0.40 6.18 2.24
CA LEU A 317 0.10 7.49 2.80
C LEU A 317 -1.27 7.97 2.29
N TYR A 318 -1.83 8.93 3.01
CA TYR A 318 -2.96 9.70 2.53
C TYR A 318 -2.53 11.13 2.21
N ALA A 319 -2.99 11.64 1.07
CA ALA A 319 -2.72 12.99 0.59
C ALA A 319 -4.02 13.71 0.20
N ILE A 320 -3.96 15.03 0.20
CA ILE A 320 -5.00 15.90 -0.35
C ILE A 320 -4.49 16.48 -1.66
N SER A 321 -5.37 16.57 -2.65
CA SER A 321 -5.06 17.17 -3.96
C SER A 321 -4.66 18.63 -3.82
N ALA A 322 -3.59 19.05 -4.48
CA ALA A 322 -3.21 20.46 -4.57
C ALA A 322 -4.29 21.32 -5.26
N THR A 323 -5.16 20.70 -6.06
CA THR A 323 -6.20 21.39 -6.85
C THR A 323 -7.61 21.31 -6.24
N THR A 324 -7.75 20.71 -5.04
CA THR A 324 -9.05 20.62 -4.37
C THR A 324 -9.66 22.00 -4.12
N GLN A 325 -10.96 22.12 -4.33
CA GLN A 325 -11.72 23.33 -3.99
C GLN A 325 -12.32 23.28 -2.58
N HIS A 326 -12.16 22.13 -1.89
CA HIS A 326 -12.75 21.85 -0.59
C HIS A 326 -11.71 21.32 0.41
N PRO A 327 -10.59 22.06 0.66
CA PRO A 327 -9.47 21.56 1.45
C PRO A 327 -9.84 21.24 2.91
N LYS A 328 -10.77 22.00 3.52
CA LYS A 328 -11.19 21.75 4.90
C LYS A 328 -12.09 20.51 5.03
N GLU A 329 -13.00 20.30 4.10
CA GLU A 329 -13.84 19.10 4.06
C GLU A 329 -13.01 17.85 3.76
N ALA A 330 -12.04 17.97 2.84
CA ALA A 330 -11.06 16.92 2.56
C ALA A 330 -10.22 16.61 3.80
N ALA A 331 -9.77 17.62 4.56
CA ALA A 331 -9.02 17.43 5.80
C ALA A 331 -9.87 16.80 6.92
N ARG A 332 -11.15 17.13 7.04
CA ARG A 332 -12.08 16.46 7.98
C ARG A 332 -12.20 14.97 7.67
N PHE A 333 -12.31 14.62 6.39
CA PHE A 333 -12.36 13.23 5.96
C PHE A 333 -11.01 12.52 6.16
N LEU A 334 -9.91 13.19 5.84
CA LEU A 334 -8.57 12.67 6.08
C LEU A 334 -8.33 12.40 7.58
N ASN A 335 -8.72 13.34 8.46
CA ASN A 335 -8.63 13.18 9.91
C ASN A 335 -9.47 11.99 10.40
N PHE A 336 -10.66 11.78 9.83
CA PHE A 336 -11.47 10.60 10.13
C PHE A 336 -10.76 9.30 9.72
N LEU A 337 -10.21 9.22 8.51
CA LEU A 337 -9.50 8.04 8.02
C LEU A 337 -8.30 7.67 8.91
N LEU A 338 -7.63 8.65 9.48
CA LEU A 338 -6.39 8.48 10.23
C LEU A 338 -6.61 8.33 11.74
N ASN A 339 -7.54 9.09 12.32
CA ASN A 339 -7.61 9.30 13.76
C ASN A 339 -8.94 8.86 14.39
N ASP A 340 -9.97 8.50 13.61
CA ASP A 340 -11.26 8.10 14.20
C ASP A 340 -11.21 6.64 14.67
N ALA A 341 -11.70 6.42 15.89
CA ALA A 341 -11.67 5.10 16.52
C ALA A 341 -12.57 4.06 15.81
N ASP A 342 -13.68 4.49 15.20
CA ASP A 342 -14.56 3.57 14.47
C ASP A 342 -13.89 3.17 13.15
N MET A 343 -13.25 4.13 12.47
CA MET A 343 -12.47 3.83 11.26
C MET A 343 -11.28 2.91 11.56
N ALA A 344 -10.57 3.13 12.66
CA ALA A 344 -9.47 2.27 13.09
C ALA A 344 -9.94 0.82 13.33
N ARG A 345 -11.09 0.64 14.02
CA ARG A 345 -11.66 -0.71 14.24
C ARG A 345 -12.13 -1.38 12.95
N LEU A 346 -12.68 -0.61 12.01
CA LEU A 346 -13.08 -1.12 10.69
C LEU A 346 -11.88 -1.57 9.86
N GLN A 347 -10.80 -0.77 9.85
CA GLN A 347 -9.59 -1.06 9.12
C GLN A 347 -8.80 -2.22 9.73
N GLY A 348 -8.79 -2.34 11.06
CA GLY A 348 -7.92 -3.29 11.76
C GLY A 348 -6.46 -3.08 11.38
N THR A 349 -5.77 -4.18 11.07
CA THR A 349 -4.37 -4.19 10.61
C THR A 349 -4.21 -4.35 9.09
N GLU A 350 -5.29 -4.27 8.33
CA GLU A 350 -5.31 -4.49 6.86
C GLU A 350 -4.35 -3.59 6.05
N LYS A 351 -3.97 -2.43 6.59
CA LYS A 351 -2.95 -1.53 6.02
C LYS A 351 -1.70 -1.42 6.87
N GLY A 352 -1.46 -2.39 7.75
CA GLY A 352 -0.45 -2.35 8.78
C GLY A 352 -0.98 -1.78 10.10
N VAL A 353 -0.16 -1.85 11.16
CA VAL A 353 -0.52 -1.25 12.46
C VAL A 353 -0.44 0.26 12.34
N PRO A 354 -1.52 0.99 12.71
CA PRO A 354 -1.55 2.44 12.58
C PRO A 354 -0.42 3.14 13.32
N ILE A 355 0.13 4.18 12.70
CA ILE A 355 1.10 5.09 13.35
C ILE A 355 0.38 5.99 14.35
N SER A 356 -0.81 6.48 14.01
CA SER A 356 -1.62 7.30 14.91
C SER A 356 -1.86 6.60 16.25
N GLU A 357 -1.39 7.19 17.34
CA GLU A 357 -1.59 6.65 18.69
C GLU A 357 -3.06 6.42 19.01
N ARG A 358 -3.94 7.33 18.59
CA ARG A 358 -5.38 7.22 18.82
C ARG A 358 -6.01 6.02 18.12
N ALA A 359 -5.61 5.78 16.88
CA ALA A 359 -6.03 4.61 16.11
C ALA A 359 -5.50 3.31 16.74
N LEU A 360 -4.22 3.32 17.15
CA LEU A 360 -3.60 2.19 17.82
C LEU A 360 -4.31 1.83 19.14
N ASP A 361 -4.65 2.81 19.95
CA ASP A 361 -5.38 2.60 21.21
C ASP A 361 -6.79 2.03 20.97
N ALA A 362 -7.44 2.41 19.87
CA ALA A 362 -8.72 1.84 19.47
C ALA A 362 -8.59 0.35 19.10
N LEU A 363 -7.52 -0.06 18.43
CA LEU A 363 -7.24 -1.46 18.12
C LEU A 363 -6.91 -2.28 19.38
N LYS A 364 -6.07 -1.75 20.28
CA LYS A 364 -5.75 -2.40 21.56
C LYS A 364 -7.00 -2.65 22.38
N SER A 365 -7.88 -1.65 22.47
CA SER A 365 -9.13 -1.75 23.26
C SER A 365 -10.16 -2.72 22.65
N SER A 366 -10.11 -2.97 21.34
CA SER A 366 -11.00 -3.93 20.65
C SER A 366 -10.49 -5.38 20.64
N ARG A 367 -9.32 -5.66 21.22
CA ARG A 367 -8.64 -6.97 21.23
C ARG A 367 -8.31 -7.50 19.83
N GLN A 368 -8.12 -6.62 18.84
CA GLN A 368 -7.66 -6.97 17.50
C GLN A 368 -6.12 -7.07 17.42
N VAL A 369 -5.47 -7.28 18.56
CA VAL A 369 -4.02 -7.21 18.73
C VAL A 369 -3.30 -8.54 18.60
N ASP A 370 -4.03 -9.65 18.48
CA ASP A 370 -3.45 -10.99 18.43
C ASP A 370 -3.26 -11.54 17.01
N SER A 371 -3.29 -10.66 16.01
CA SER A 371 -3.07 -11.09 14.62
C SER A 371 -1.57 -11.20 14.30
N LEU A 372 -1.24 -12.07 13.35
CA LEU A 372 0.12 -12.23 12.84
C LEU A 372 0.67 -10.91 12.26
N GLU A 373 -0.19 -10.10 11.64
CA GLU A 373 0.15 -8.76 11.16
C GLU A 373 0.52 -7.80 12.27
N TYR A 374 -0.20 -7.87 13.40
CA TYR A 374 0.16 -7.07 14.56
C TYR A 374 1.51 -7.49 15.13
N ALA A 375 1.78 -8.80 15.23
CA ALA A 375 3.08 -9.31 15.64
C ALA A 375 4.20 -8.83 14.69
N ALA A 376 3.98 -8.92 13.37
CA ALA A 376 4.91 -8.41 12.37
C ALA A 376 5.13 -6.90 12.48
N ALA A 377 4.10 -6.13 12.81
CA ALA A 377 4.23 -4.70 13.00
C ALA A 377 4.92 -4.31 14.33
N GLN A 378 4.83 -5.15 15.37
CA GLN A 378 5.65 -4.96 16.57
C GLN A 378 7.13 -5.20 16.23
N GLU A 379 7.45 -6.24 15.47
CA GLU A 379 8.80 -6.52 14.97
C GLU A 379 9.37 -5.32 14.20
N ILE A 380 8.56 -4.70 13.32
CA ILE A 380 8.95 -3.48 12.61
C ILE A 380 9.33 -2.36 13.59
N ARG A 381 8.57 -2.16 14.66
CA ARG A 381 8.85 -1.11 15.64
C ARG A 381 10.13 -1.38 16.44
N GLU A 382 10.37 -2.64 16.79
CA GLU A 382 11.59 -3.05 17.50
C GLU A 382 12.83 -2.88 16.60
N MET A 383 12.70 -3.16 15.30
CA MET A 383 13.79 -3.03 14.32
C MET A 383 13.88 -1.65 13.65
N GLN A 384 12.96 -0.73 13.94
CA GLN A 384 12.91 0.58 13.29
C GLN A 384 14.18 1.42 13.52
N ASP A 385 14.79 1.29 14.68
CA ASP A 385 16.04 2.00 15.01
C ASP A 385 17.27 1.38 14.32
N GLU A 386 17.19 0.13 13.88
CA GLU A 386 18.25 -0.62 13.19
C GLU A 386 18.16 -0.49 11.66
N ASN A 387 16.96 -0.28 11.12
CA ASN A 387 16.69 -0.21 9.70
C ASN A 387 16.66 1.23 9.21
N ALA A 388 17.28 1.48 8.07
CA ALA A 388 17.17 2.78 7.39
C ALA A 388 15.75 2.96 6.82
N ILE A 389 15.34 4.23 6.64
CA ILE A 389 14.13 4.53 5.86
C ILE A 389 14.43 4.26 4.38
N MET A 390 13.53 3.53 3.73
CA MET A 390 13.68 3.16 2.32
C MET A 390 13.73 4.40 1.43
N ILE A 391 14.74 4.46 0.59
CA ILE A 391 14.82 5.46 -0.47
C ILE A 391 13.72 5.15 -1.50
N PRO A 392 12.81 6.09 -1.82
CA PRO A 392 11.69 5.84 -2.73
C PRO A 392 12.08 5.29 -4.10
N GLN A 393 13.27 5.66 -4.58
CA GLN A 393 13.84 5.19 -5.85
C GLN A 393 13.99 3.68 -5.93
N LEU A 394 14.24 2.98 -4.82
CA LEU A 394 14.31 1.52 -4.78
C LEU A 394 12.99 0.82 -5.16
N GLU A 395 11.87 1.52 -5.06
CA GLU A 395 10.56 0.99 -5.48
C GLU A 395 10.05 1.61 -6.79
N SER A 396 10.82 2.48 -7.44
CA SER A 396 10.41 3.10 -8.70
C SER A 396 10.30 2.05 -9.82
N SER A 397 9.36 2.26 -10.73
CA SER A 397 9.22 1.40 -11.91
C SER A 397 10.50 1.38 -12.74
N THR A 398 11.19 2.51 -12.87
CA THR A 398 12.47 2.62 -13.61
C THR A 398 13.51 1.64 -13.08
N VAL A 399 13.74 1.60 -11.77
CA VAL A 399 14.72 0.70 -11.15
C VAL A 399 14.26 -0.76 -11.25
N MET A 400 12.99 -1.01 -10.92
CA MET A 400 12.44 -2.36 -10.92
C MET A 400 12.41 -2.98 -12.31
N ASP A 401 12.08 -2.23 -13.35
CA ASP A 401 12.01 -2.75 -14.71
C ASP A 401 13.41 -2.96 -15.29
N ALA A 402 14.35 -2.03 -15.07
CA ALA A 402 15.76 -2.23 -15.46
C ALA A 402 16.35 -3.50 -14.83
N PHE A 403 16.13 -3.71 -13.52
CA PHE A 403 16.58 -4.94 -12.84
C PHE A 403 15.94 -6.20 -13.43
N LYS A 404 14.60 -6.22 -13.56
CA LYS A 404 13.87 -7.40 -14.04
C LYS A 404 14.33 -7.85 -15.42
N ASP A 405 14.40 -6.90 -16.37
CA ASP A 405 14.72 -7.20 -17.76
C ASP A 405 16.14 -7.75 -17.92
N MET A 406 17.10 -7.18 -17.20
CA MET A 406 18.49 -7.60 -17.30
C MET A 406 18.78 -8.86 -16.48
N ALA A 407 18.16 -9.01 -15.30
CA ALA A 407 18.26 -10.24 -14.53
C ALA A 407 17.73 -11.44 -15.32
N ASP A 408 16.58 -11.30 -15.98
CA ASP A 408 16.03 -12.37 -16.83
C ASP A 408 16.96 -12.72 -18.00
N LYS A 409 17.54 -11.71 -18.68
CA LYS A 409 18.51 -11.97 -19.76
C LYS A 409 19.75 -12.72 -19.27
N TYR A 410 20.30 -12.33 -18.13
CA TYR A 410 21.46 -12.98 -17.55
C TYR A 410 21.16 -14.42 -17.12
N LEU A 411 20.09 -14.62 -16.38
CA LEU A 411 19.74 -15.93 -15.80
C LEU A 411 19.32 -16.95 -16.87
N TYR A 412 18.77 -16.50 -18.01
CA TYR A 412 18.46 -17.35 -19.16
C TYR A 412 19.61 -17.48 -20.16
N GLY A 413 20.79 -16.93 -19.83
CA GLY A 413 21.99 -17.04 -20.68
C GLY A 413 21.88 -16.31 -22.03
N LYS A 414 21.01 -15.31 -22.13
CA LYS A 414 20.82 -14.49 -23.33
C LYS A 414 21.90 -13.42 -23.46
N GLU A 415 22.40 -12.93 -22.32
CA GLU A 415 23.45 -11.90 -22.26
C GLU A 415 24.45 -12.26 -21.15
N SER A 416 25.65 -11.68 -21.20
CA SER A 416 26.67 -11.88 -20.17
C SER A 416 26.33 -11.06 -18.91
N LEU A 417 26.92 -11.45 -17.76
CA LEU A 417 26.81 -10.73 -16.51
C LEU A 417 27.21 -9.26 -16.66
N GLU A 418 28.38 -9.03 -17.29
CA GLU A 418 28.96 -7.70 -17.47
C GLU A 418 28.09 -6.82 -18.37
N ALA A 419 27.51 -7.38 -19.44
CA ALA A 419 26.62 -6.66 -20.35
C ALA A 419 25.32 -6.26 -19.63
N CYS A 420 24.71 -7.18 -18.88
CA CYS A 420 23.48 -6.91 -18.12
C CYS A 420 23.72 -5.86 -17.04
N ALA A 421 24.81 -5.97 -16.28
CA ALA A 421 25.16 -5.03 -15.22
C ALA A 421 25.46 -3.62 -15.77
N ALA A 422 26.20 -3.53 -16.89
CA ALA A 422 26.47 -2.26 -17.57
C ALA A 422 25.20 -1.59 -18.09
N GLU A 423 24.27 -2.37 -18.63
CA GLU A 423 22.99 -1.86 -19.15
C GLU A 423 22.10 -1.30 -18.04
N ILE A 424 21.96 -2.03 -16.90
CA ILE A 424 21.22 -1.49 -15.73
C ILE A 424 21.84 -0.16 -15.29
N ASN A 425 23.16 -0.15 -15.12
CA ASN A 425 23.86 1.05 -14.68
C ASN A 425 23.64 2.24 -15.62
N ALA A 426 23.72 2.01 -16.94
CA ALA A 426 23.51 3.05 -17.95
C ALA A 426 22.07 3.60 -17.93
N GLN A 427 21.07 2.71 -17.80
CA GLN A 427 19.66 3.12 -17.70
C GLN A 427 19.40 4.00 -16.47
N LEU A 428 20.01 3.70 -15.34
CA LEU A 428 19.81 4.45 -14.10
C LEU A 428 20.58 5.77 -14.08
N GLN A 429 21.80 5.80 -14.66
CA GLN A 429 22.56 7.05 -14.83
C GLN A 429 21.89 8.04 -15.80
N GLY A 430 21.21 7.53 -16.83
CA GLY A 430 20.51 8.36 -17.83
C GLY A 430 19.17 8.95 -17.32
N ASN A 431 18.66 8.46 -16.19
CA ASN A 431 17.41 8.91 -15.56
C ASN A 431 17.65 9.65 -14.22
N ALA A 432 18.92 9.90 -13.84
CA ALA A 432 19.32 10.57 -12.60
C ALA A 432 19.32 12.10 -12.76
#